data_fb481ac91fb32b2a849c3a0129867169
#
_entry.id   fb481ac91fb32b2a849c3a0129867169
#
_cell.length_a   1.000
_cell.length_b   1.000
_cell.length_c   1.000
_cell.angle_alpha   90.00
_cell.angle_beta   90.00
_cell.angle_gamma   90.00
#
_symmetry.space_group_name_H-M   'P 1'
#
loop_
_entity.id
_entity.type
_entity.pdbx_description
1 polymer ?
#
loop_
_entity_poly.entity_id
_entity_poly.type
_entity_poly.pdbx_seq_one_letter_code
_entity_poly.pdbx_strand_id
1 'polypeptide(L)'
;MTAQPTDRTTPLLLQGQEYVFRAPIAALDFQERVHRLDLVDPGDGEPEPCVLVLARSADMEMNDLSIALAEFGVRMARIDIDRCLDVSLTVYPDAPLIELDRWVLRPLLVWRRHFELAALPVDPGTLYGAYVADQWRSVADWITNRADWAQVNSLATGRQPDRMTQLTDAAMFGLRTPRTVVTTRPARHRPGGGACVVKTSGRHLVEPSSGVQHGLFPRPLDPRNGSGAPEPAPVLVQQYLHSDYELRVFVVGEQLIGYRVDKLDPAQLWVDPDAVEVRAVEVPPALGTTLLALTRFWRLDVAAFDLLMTDDVPVFLEVNINCDWRWFERRSAEPSGTDAAPVSLAVATWVAQRFAQLRQA
;
A
#
# COMPACT_ATOMS: atom_id res chain seq x y z
N MET A 1 -0.10 4.19 -43.20
CA MET A 1 -0.58 3.99 -41.83
C MET A 1 -1.18 5.30 -41.37
N THR A 2 -2.49 5.42 -41.44
CA THR A 2 -3.25 6.60 -41.03
C THR A 2 -3.37 6.55 -39.51
N ALA A 3 -2.77 7.52 -38.84
CA ALA A 3 -2.96 7.72 -37.41
C ALA A 3 -4.46 7.92 -37.13
N GLN A 4 -5.04 7.06 -36.30
CA GLN A 4 -6.39 7.29 -35.80
C GLN A 4 -6.43 8.62 -35.03
N PRO A 5 -7.48 9.42 -35.17
CA PRO A 5 -7.64 10.63 -34.39
C PRO A 5 -7.72 10.25 -32.91
N THR A 6 -6.78 10.73 -32.11
CA THR A 6 -6.83 10.57 -30.66
C THR A 6 -8.11 11.17 -30.15
N ASP A 7 -8.96 10.36 -29.55
CA ASP A 7 -10.19 10.79 -28.89
C ASP A 7 -9.82 11.83 -27.81
N ARG A 8 -10.22 13.10 -28.06
CA ARG A 8 -9.87 14.24 -27.21
C ARG A 8 -10.52 14.20 -25.83
N THR A 9 -11.34 13.18 -25.57
CA THR A 9 -12.07 12.99 -24.30
C THR A 9 -11.35 12.09 -23.32
N THR A 10 -10.37 11.29 -23.76
CA THR A 10 -9.64 10.36 -22.88
C THR A 10 -8.55 11.10 -22.09
N PRO A 11 -8.57 11.03 -20.75
CA PRO A 11 -7.54 11.64 -19.89
C PRO A 11 -6.13 11.21 -20.25
N LEU A 12 -5.16 12.13 -20.11
CA LEU A 12 -3.75 11.91 -20.50
C LEU A 12 -3.16 10.62 -19.94
N LEU A 13 -3.42 10.31 -18.68
CA LEU A 13 -2.90 9.09 -18.03
C LEU A 13 -3.58 7.80 -18.51
N LEU A 14 -4.72 7.90 -19.16
CA LEU A 14 -5.45 6.75 -19.74
C LEU A 14 -5.12 6.52 -21.23
N GLN A 15 -4.40 7.45 -21.88
CA GLN A 15 -4.09 7.32 -23.29
C GLN A 15 -2.97 6.29 -23.54
N GLY A 16 -3.32 5.20 -24.20
CA GLY A 16 -2.37 4.26 -24.82
C GLY A 16 -1.60 3.32 -23.92
N GLN A 17 -2.01 3.16 -22.66
CA GLN A 17 -1.42 2.15 -21.77
C GLN A 17 -2.51 1.59 -20.82
N GLU A 18 -2.97 0.39 -21.10
CA GLU A 18 -3.76 -0.39 -20.15
C GLU A 18 -2.91 -1.54 -19.61
N TYR A 19 -2.42 -1.39 -18.38
CA TYR A 19 -1.89 -2.50 -17.62
C TYR A 19 -3.02 -3.08 -16.78
N VAL A 20 -3.47 -4.27 -17.16
CA VAL A 20 -4.56 -4.97 -16.46
C VAL A 20 -3.94 -6.09 -15.62
N PHE A 21 -4.09 -5.98 -14.32
CA PHE A 21 -3.72 -7.02 -13.38
C PHE A 21 -4.98 -7.80 -12.98
N ARG A 22 -4.88 -9.13 -13.04
CA ARG A 22 -5.92 -10.01 -12.50
C ARG A 22 -5.40 -10.62 -11.22
N ALA A 23 -6.20 -10.57 -10.16
CA ALA A 23 -5.87 -11.27 -8.93
C ALA A 23 -5.72 -12.78 -9.21
N PRO A 24 -4.61 -13.43 -8.81
CA PRO A 24 -4.43 -14.86 -9.06
C PRO A 24 -5.47 -15.67 -8.28
N ILE A 25 -6.23 -16.50 -8.99
CA ILE A 25 -7.27 -17.37 -8.41
C ILE A 25 -6.68 -18.35 -7.38
N ALA A 26 -5.41 -18.72 -7.53
CA ALA A 26 -4.71 -19.61 -6.59
C ALA A 26 -4.58 -19.08 -5.15
N ALA A 27 -4.74 -17.76 -4.93
CA ALA A 27 -4.76 -17.17 -3.60
C ALA A 27 -5.97 -17.65 -2.77
N LEU A 28 -7.04 -18.08 -3.40
CA LEU A 28 -8.28 -18.54 -2.75
C LEU A 28 -8.09 -19.84 -1.97
N ASP A 29 -7.38 -20.82 -2.53
CA ASP A 29 -7.13 -22.10 -1.88
C ASP A 29 -6.23 -22.00 -0.65
N PHE A 30 -5.29 -21.06 -0.67
CA PHE A 30 -4.38 -20.83 0.44
C PHE A 30 -5.08 -20.21 1.63
N GLN A 31 -5.99 -19.28 1.40
CA GLN A 31 -6.75 -18.61 2.46
C GLN A 31 -7.70 -19.54 3.21
N GLU A 32 -8.35 -20.46 2.51
CA GLU A 32 -9.18 -21.48 3.20
C GLU A 32 -8.35 -22.32 4.17
N ARG A 33 -7.08 -22.61 3.87
CA ARG A 33 -6.19 -23.34 4.78
C ARG A 33 -5.73 -22.50 5.96
N VAL A 34 -5.34 -21.25 5.76
CA VAL A 34 -4.88 -20.37 6.83
C VAL A 34 -6.01 -20.03 7.79
N HIS A 35 -7.20 -19.73 7.29
CA HIS A 35 -8.37 -19.51 8.14
C HIS A 35 -8.81 -20.75 8.93
N ARG A 36 -8.55 -21.96 8.43
CA ARG A 36 -8.92 -23.21 9.12
C ARG A 36 -7.89 -23.69 10.13
N LEU A 37 -6.61 -23.32 9.99
CA LEU A 37 -5.54 -23.83 10.85
C LEU A 37 -5.46 -23.14 12.21
N ASP A 38 -5.93 -21.89 12.33
CA ASP A 38 -5.63 -21.05 13.47
C ASP A 38 -6.77 -20.78 14.44
N LEU A 39 -7.99 -21.22 14.12
CA LEU A 39 -9.14 -20.98 14.98
C LEU A 39 -9.54 -22.29 15.66
N VAL A 40 -9.17 -22.46 16.92
CA VAL A 40 -9.73 -23.50 17.79
C VAL A 40 -11.20 -23.17 18.01
N ASP A 41 -12.08 -24.20 17.96
CA ASP A 41 -13.52 -24.05 18.21
C ASP A 41 -13.72 -23.26 19.50
N PRO A 42 -14.45 -22.15 19.46
CA PRO A 42 -14.62 -21.30 20.64
C PRO A 42 -15.49 -21.96 21.70
N GLY A 43 -15.49 -23.20 21.94
CA GLY A 43 -16.26 -23.75 23.04
C GLY A 43 -16.72 -22.67 24.04
N ASP A 44 -17.40 -22.87 25.06
CA ASP A 44 -17.87 -21.86 26.05
C ASP A 44 -16.74 -21.03 26.73
N GLY A 45 -15.57 -20.84 26.04
CA GLY A 45 -14.40 -20.14 26.53
C GLY A 45 -14.43 -18.63 26.31
N GLU A 46 -13.55 -17.92 27.03
CA GLU A 46 -13.36 -16.47 26.81
C GLU A 46 -12.93 -16.15 25.38
N PRO A 47 -13.40 -15.00 24.81
CA PRO A 47 -13.01 -14.57 23.46
C PRO A 47 -11.52 -14.48 23.28
N GLU A 48 -11.00 -15.14 22.26
CA GLU A 48 -9.55 -15.20 22.03
C GLU A 48 -9.00 -13.89 21.50
N PRO A 49 -7.92 -13.38 22.10
CA PRO A 49 -7.26 -12.19 21.59
C PRO A 49 -6.62 -12.46 20.23
N CYS A 50 -6.77 -11.52 19.29
CA CYS A 50 -6.23 -11.67 17.95
C CYS A 50 -5.69 -10.36 17.36
N VAL A 51 -4.91 -10.49 16.29
CA VAL A 51 -4.64 -9.43 15.33
C VAL A 51 -5.73 -9.49 14.26
N LEU A 52 -6.47 -8.41 14.07
CA LEU A 52 -7.50 -8.31 13.03
C LEU A 52 -6.95 -7.55 11.82
N VAL A 53 -6.99 -8.17 10.66
CA VAL A 53 -6.52 -7.55 9.41
C VAL A 53 -7.71 -7.32 8.48
N LEU A 54 -7.87 -6.08 8.01
CA LEU A 54 -8.77 -5.74 6.93
C LEU A 54 -7.92 -5.65 5.66
N ALA A 55 -8.12 -6.57 4.72
CA ALA A 55 -7.27 -6.71 3.54
C ALA A 55 -8.06 -7.07 2.28
N ARG A 56 -7.39 -7.63 1.31
CA ARG A 56 -7.97 -8.34 0.17
C ARG A 56 -7.36 -9.74 0.07
N SER A 57 -8.07 -10.67 -0.53
CA SER A 57 -7.66 -12.07 -0.59
C SER A 57 -6.30 -12.27 -1.29
N ALA A 58 -5.97 -11.42 -2.26
CA ALA A 58 -4.70 -11.47 -2.99
C ALA A 58 -3.51 -10.83 -2.25
N ASP A 59 -3.67 -10.35 -1.02
CA ASP A 59 -2.58 -9.81 -0.21
C ASP A 59 -1.70 -10.95 0.34
N MET A 60 -0.68 -11.32 -0.43
CA MET A 60 0.20 -12.44 -0.12
C MET A 60 1.13 -12.16 1.07
N GLU A 61 1.45 -10.89 1.35
CA GLU A 61 2.19 -10.49 2.54
C GLU A 61 1.43 -10.84 3.81
N MET A 62 0.11 -10.68 3.79
CA MET A 62 -0.73 -11.03 4.94
C MET A 62 -0.89 -12.54 5.09
N ASN A 63 -0.81 -13.31 4.00
CA ASN A 63 -0.77 -14.76 4.08
C ASN A 63 0.53 -15.25 4.74
N ASP A 64 1.67 -14.74 4.28
CA ASP A 64 2.98 -15.08 4.84
C ASP A 64 3.07 -14.63 6.31
N LEU A 65 2.53 -13.45 6.65
CA LEU A 65 2.46 -12.94 8.02
C LEU A 65 1.62 -13.84 8.95
N SER A 66 0.48 -14.33 8.47
CA SER A 66 -0.38 -15.22 9.27
C SER A 66 0.37 -16.49 9.70
N ILE A 67 1.13 -17.08 8.77
CA ILE A 67 1.95 -18.26 9.05
C ILE A 67 3.03 -17.92 10.09
N ALA A 68 3.75 -16.82 9.88
CA ALA A 68 4.81 -16.41 10.80
C ALA A 68 4.28 -16.07 12.21
N LEU A 69 3.12 -15.43 12.31
CA LEU A 69 2.50 -15.09 13.61
C LEU A 69 2.05 -16.35 14.37
N ALA A 70 1.60 -17.40 13.68
CA ALA A 70 1.25 -18.66 14.31
C ALA A 70 2.45 -19.30 15.05
N GLU A 71 3.68 -19.15 14.51
CA GLU A 71 4.90 -19.60 15.19
C GLU A 71 5.20 -18.82 16.49
N PHE A 72 4.74 -17.57 16.56
CA PHE A 72 4.79 -16.75 17.80
C PHE A 72 3.58 -17.01 18.74
N GLY A 73 2.67 -17.92 18.39
CA GLY A 73 1.45 -18.14 19.14
C GLY A 73 0.46 -16.96 19.09
N VAL A 74 0.55 -16.12 18.06
CA VAL A 74 -0.32 -14.97 17.82
C VAL A 74 -1.35 -15.33 16.77
N ARG A 75 -2.63 -15.21 17.10
CA ARG A 75 -3.72 -15.43 16.17
C ARG A 75 -3.96 -14.23 15.29
N MET A 76 -4.19 -14.47 14.00
CA MET A 76 -4.58 -13.45 13.03
C MET A 76 -5.92 -13.82 12.40
N ALA A 77 -6.88 -12.91 12.47
CA ALA A 77 -8.15 -13.00 11.77
C ALA A 77 -8.18 -11.99 10.62
N ARG A 78 -8.84 -12.34 9.50
CA ARG A 78 -8.91 -11.48 8.31
C ARG A 78 -10.35 -11.26 7.87
N ILE A 79 -10.59 -10.02 7.44
CA ILE A 79 -11.77 -9.65 6.65
C ILE A 79 -11.27 -9.19 5.30
N ASP A 80 -11.48 -10.00 4.27
CA ASP A 80 -11.05 -9.69 2.91
C ASP A 80 -12.21 -9.03 2.15
N ILE A 81 -12.01 -7.80 1.67
CA ILE A 81 -13.06 -6.98 1.06
C ILE A 81 -13.66 -7.63 -0.20
N ASP A 82 -12.87 -8.33 -0.97
CA ASP A 82 -13.29 -9.06 -2.18
C ASP A 82 -14.01 -10.40 -1.87
N ARG A 83 -14.10 -10.77 -0.58
CA ARG A 83 -14.79 -11.96 -0.06
C ARG A 83 -15.89 -11.62 0.97
N CYS A 84 -16.14 -10.35 1.22
CA CYS A 84 -17.01 -9.91 2.31
C CYS A 84 -18.49 -10.31 2.15
N LEU A 85 -18.94 -10.69 0.96
CA LEU A 85 -20.31 -11.22 0.75
C LEU A 85 -20.48 -12.65 1.29
N ASP A 86 -19.36 -13.37 1.48
CA ASP A 86 -19.34 -14.74 1.97
C ASP A 86 -19.07 -14.83 3.48
N VAL A 87 -18.90 -13.67 4.14
CA VAL A 87 -18.51 -13.56 5.54
C VAL A 87 -19.72 -13.21 6.40
N SER A 88 -19.93 -13.97 7.49
CA SER A 88 -20.83 -13.56 8.55
C SER A 88 -20.06 -12.70 9.56
N LEU A 89 -20.45 -11.43 9.69
CA LEU A 89 -19.82 -10.48 10.62
C LEU A 89 -20.85 -9.86 11.55
N THR A 90 -20.57 -9.95 12.86
CA THR A 90 -21.27 -9.19 13.89
C THR A 90 -20.26 -8.31 14.63
N VAL A 91 -20.55 -7.04 14.80
CA VAL A 91 -19.76 -6.11 15.60
C VAL A 91 -20.57 -5.65 16.82
N TYR A 92 -19.92 -5.54 17.96
CA TYR A 92 -20.55 -5.11 19.21
C TYR A 92 -20.05 -3.72 19.59
N PRO A 93 -20.88 -2.66 19.41
CA PRO A 93 -20.45 -1.29 19.74
C PRO A 93 -20.10 -1.07 21.21
N ASP A 94 -20.72 -1.83 22.09
CA ASP A 94 -20.60 -1.76 23.56
C ASP A 94 -19.59 -2.76 24.14
N ALA A 95 -19.00 -3.62 23.32
CA ALA A 95 -17.99 -4.58 23.73
C ALA A 95 -16.80 -4.61 22.77
N PRO A 96 -15.57 -4.90 23.22
CA PRO A 96 -14.39 -4.99 22.37
C PRO A 96 -14.31 -6.33 21.62
N LEU A 97 -15.43 -6.75 21.04
CA LEU A 97 -15.61 -8.05 20.41
C LEU A 97 -16.16 -7.92 19.00
N ILE A 98 -15.83 -8.92 18.19
CA ILE A 98 -16.49 -9.20 16.91
C ILE A 98 -16.80 -10.69 16.81
N GLU A 99 -17.86 -11.05 16.11
CA GLU A 99 -18.05 -12.40 15.60
C GLU A 99 -17.73 -12.41 14.11
N LEU A 100 -16.87 -13.32 13.72
CA LEU A 100 -16.49 -13.56 12.34
C LEU A 100 -16.78 -15.02 12.02
N ASP A 101 -17.78 -15.27 11.18
CA ASP A 101 -18.39 -16.57 10.95
C ASP A 101 -18.88 -17.19 12.27
N ARG A 102 -18.23 -18.24 12.76
CA ARG A 102 -18.54 -18.90 14.05
C ARG A 102 -17.62 -18.47 15.19
N TRP A 103 -16.69 -17.55 14.96
CA TRP A 103 -15.64 -17.23 15.91
C TRP A 103 -15.92 -15.93 16.64
N VAL A 104 -15.89 -15.97 17.98
CA VAL A 104 -15.93 -14.77 18.82
C VAL A 104 -14.49 -14.32 19.08
N LEU A 105 -14.14 -13.14 18.61
CA LEU A 105 -12.80 -12.61 18.60
C LEU A 105 -12.72 -11.33 19.43
N ARG A 106 -11.58 -11.15 20.10
CA ARG A 106 -11.22 -9.91 20.78
C ARG A 106 -9.99 -9.29 20.11
N PRO A 107 -10.16 -8.41 19.12
CA PRO A 107 -9.05 -7.74 18.49
C PRO A 107 -8.27 -6.91 19.51
N LEU A 108 -6.94 -7.06 19.56
CA LEU A 108 -6.04 -6.20 20.32
C LEU A 108 -5.28 -5.23 19.40
N LEU A 109 -4.96 -5.69 18.20
CA LEU A 109 -4.27 -4.93 17.18
C LEU A 109 -5.03 -5.07 15.87
N VAL A 110 -5.29 -3.96 15.19
CA VAL A 110 -5.98 -3.91 13.91
C VAL A 110 -5.06 -3.36 12.84
N TRP A 111 -5.05 -3.98 11.67
CA TRP A 111 -4.31 -3.49 10.51
C TRP A 111 -5.22 -3.40 9.30
N ARG A 112 -5.46 -2.19 8.78
CA ARG A 112 -6.13 -1.96 7.51
C ARG A 112 -5.09 -1.82 6.41
N ARG A 113 -5.09 -2.76 5.45
CA ARG A 113 -4.15 -2.83 4.34
C ARG A 113 -4.87 -3.29 3.07
N HIS A 114 -4.79 -2.52 1.98
CA HIS A 114 -5.46 -2.84 0.71
C HIS A 114 -6.98 -3.12 0.80
N PHE A 115 -7.63 -2.64 1.85
CA PHE A 115 -9.08 -2.78 2.04
C PHE A 115 -9.81 -1.69 1.25
N GLU A 116 -10.00 -1.95 -0.05
CA GLU A 116 -10.52 -0.99 -1.01
C GLU A 116 -11.93 -1.36 -1.44
N LEU A 117 -12.90 -0.47 -1.27
CA LEU A 117 -14.30 -0.73 -1.61
C LEU A 117 -14.53 -1.03 -3.10
N ALA A 118 -13.62 -0.61 -3.96
CA ALA A 118 -13.66 -0.95 -5.39
C ALA A 118 -13.46 -2.45 -5.66
N ALA A 119 -12.84 -3.17 -4.71
CA ALA A 119 -12.67 -4.61 -4.79
C ALA A 119 -13.91 -5.42 -4.38
N LEU A 120 -14.96 -4.76 -3.87
CA LEU A 120 -16.23 -5.43 -3.57
C LEU A 120 -16.78 -6.16 -4.79
N PRO A 121 -17.23 -7.43 -4.64
CA PRO A 121 -17.76 -8.20 -5.75
C PRO A 121 -19.21 -7.82 -6.08
N VAL A 122 -19.46 -6.52 -6.24
CA VAL A 122 -20.76 -5.92 -6.60
C VAL A 122 -20.56 -4.88 -7.69
N ASP A 123 -21.59 -4.65 -8.50
CA ASP A 123 -21.55 -3.57 -9.49
C ASP A 123 -21.77 -2.20 -8.79
N PRO A 124 -20.73 -1.35 -8.73
CA PRO A 124 -20.82 -0.05 -8.04
C PRO A 124 -21.79 0.93 -8.72
N GLY A 125 -22.18 0.67 -9.97
CA GLY A 125 -23.14 1.49 -10.72
C GLY A 125 -24.60 1.23 -10.34
N THR A 126 -24.88 0.24 -9.50
CA THR A 126 -26.23 -0.10 -9.04
C THR A 126 -26.53 0.46 -7.65
N LEU A 127 -27.83 0.65 -7.34
CA LEU A 127 -28.25 1.03 -5.99
C LEU A 127 -27.80 -0.01 -4.95
N TYR A 128 -27.88 -1.30 -5.29
CA TYR A 128 -27.44 -2.38 -4.43
C TYR A 128 -25.93 -2.30 -4.16
N GLY A 129 -25.12 -2.15 -5.19
CA GLY A 129 -23.66 -2.04 -5.05
C GLY A 129 -23.25 -0.80 -4.25
N ALA A 130 -23.87 0.34 -4.50
CA ALA A 130 -23.63 1.56 -3.72
C ALA A 130 -24.01 1.37 -2.24
N TYR A 131 -25.15 0.73 -1.96
CA TYR A 131 -25.57 0.42 -0.60
C TYR A 131 -24.56 -0.50 0.10
N VAL A 132 -24.17 -1.63 -0.52
CA VAL A 132 -23.21 -2.57 0.06
C VAL A 132 -21.87 -1.88 0.35
N ALA A 133 -21.38 -1.07 -0.59
CA ALA A 133 -20.13 -0.34 -0.42
C ALA A 133 -20.20 0.65 0.76
N ASP A 134 -21.32 1.33 0.93
CA ASP A 134 -21.50 2.29 2.02
C ASP A 134 -21.56 1.61 3.39
N GLN A 135 -22.25 0.46 3.50
CA GLN A 135 -22.29 -0.32 4.73
C GLN A 135 -20.91 -0.86 5.13
N TRP A 136 -20.17 -1.44 4.18
CA TRP A 136 -18.81 -1.93 4.45
C TRP A 136 -17.82 -0.80 4.78
N ARG A 137 -17.97 0.37 4.16
CA ARG A 137 -17.20 1.57 4.55
C ARG A 137 -17.45 1.91 6.01
N SER A 138 -18.72 2.01 6.40
CA SER A 138 -19.12 2.38 7.77
C SER A 138 -18.55 1.41 8.80
N VAL A 139 -18.62 0.10 8.54
CA VAL A 139 -18.09 -0.92 9.45
C VAL A 139 -16.56 -0.89 9.50
N ALA A 140 -15.89 -0.79 8.35
CA ALA A 140 -14.44 -0.71 8.31
C ALA A 140 -13.91 0.55 9.03
N ASP A 141 -14.55 1.69 8.82
CA ASP A 141 -14.19 2.94 9.49
C ASP A 141 -14.45 2.83 11.01
N TRP A 142 -15.54 2.19 11.43
CA TRP A 142 -15.80 1.92 12.84
C TRP A 142 -14.71 1.04 13.46
N ILE A 143 -14.34 -0.08 12.83
CA ILE A 143 -13.27 -0.98 13.29
C ILE A 143 -11.94 -0.24 13.43
N THR A 144 -11.59 0.59 12.44
CA THR A 144 -10.29 1.28 12.41
C THR A 144 -10.24 2.56 13.27
N ASN A 145 -11.36 3.03 13.79
CA ASN A 145 -11.42 4.21 14.65
C ASN A 145 -11.74 3.87 16.12
N ARG A 146 -11.87 2.59 16.47
CA ARG A 146 -12.08 2.20 17.88
C ARG A 146 -10.88 2.58 18.74
N ALA A 147 -11.15 3.23 19.87
CA ALA A 147 -10.12 3.67 20.80
C ALA A 147 -9.52 2.54 21.65
N ASP A 148 -10.27 1.46 21.84
CA ASP A 148 -9.90 0.29 22.63
C ASP A 148 -9.11 -0.78 21.84
N TRP A 149 -8.93 -0.58 20.53
CA TRP A 149 -8.10 -1.42 19.68
C TRP A 149 -6.90 -0.63 19.16
N ALA A 150 -5.69 -1.13 19.40
CA ALA A 150 -4.50 -0.52 18.81
C ALA A 150 -4.54 -0.69 17.28
N GLN A 151 -4.02 0.31 16.58
CA GLN A 151 -4.01 0.32 15.12
C GLN A 151 -2.57 0.29 14.62
N VAL A 152 -2.28 -0.50 13.59
CA VAL A 152 -1.07 -0.33 12.78
C VAL A 152 -1.27 0.86 11.86
N ASN A 153 -0.33 1.79 11.83
CA ASN A 153 -0.44 3.03 11.05
C ASN A 153 -1.72 3.80 11.42
N SER A 154 -1.88 4.14 12.68
CA SER A 154 -3.10 4.72 13.24
C SER A 154 -3.64 5.89 12.42
N LEU A 155 -4.86 5.74 11.93
CA LEU A 155 -5.63 6.80 11.27
C LEU A 155 -6.34 7.73 12.26
N ALA A 156 -6.43 7.34 13.54
CA ALA A 156 -7.22 8.03 14.59
C ALA A 156 -6.82 9.49 14.82
N THR A 157 -5.70 9.94 14.29
CA THR A 157 -5.24 11.32 14.35
C THR A 157 -5.42 12.08 13.05
N GLY A 158 -6.16 11.50 12.11
CA GLY A 158 -6.80 12.25 11.07
C GLY A 158 -6.15 12.23 9.70
N ARG A 159 -4.93 11.78 9.46
CA ARG A 159 -4.45 11.74 8.07
C ARG A 159 -3.21 10.88 7.90
N GLN A 160 -3.36 9.79 7.15
CA GLN A 160 -2.24 9.33 6.34
C GLN A 160 -1.87 10.46 5.40
N PRO A 161 -0.60 10.85 5.31
CA PRO A 161 -0.22 11.97 4.48
C PRO A 161 -0.50 11.66 3.01
N ASP A 162 -1.32 12.48 2.35
CA ASP A 162 -1.46 12.44 0.89
C ASP A 162 -0.15 12.85 0.21
N ARG A 163 -0.02 12.55 -1.08
CA ARG A 163 1.23 12.80 -1.83
C ARG A 163 1.72 14.23 -1.78
N MET A 164 0.85 15.22 -1.75
CA MET A 164 1.25 16.63 -1.67
C MET A 164 1.78 16.96 -0.27
N THR A 165 1.08 16.50 0.75
CA THR A 165 1.51 16.64 2.15
C THR A 165 2.85 15.93 2.38
N GLN A 166 3.03 14.72 1.85
CA GLN A 166 4.29 13.98 1.93
C GLN A 166 5.47 14.79 1.39
N LEU A 167 5.33 15.41 0.21
CA LEU A 167 6.40 16.22 -0.39
C LEU A 167 6.72 17.46 0.43
N THR A 168 5.69 18.11 0.98
CA THR A 168 5.85 19.31 1.84
C THR A 168 6.55 18.96 3.13
N ASP A 169 6.09 17.91 3.81
CA ASP A 169 6.65 17.50 5.09
C ASP A 169 8.08 16.96 4.93
N ALA A 170 8.35 16.15 3.89
CA ALA A 170 9.70 15.68 3.61
C ALA A 170 10.68 16.85 3.42
N ALA A 171 10.26 17.91 2.73
CA ALA A 171 11.07 19.12 2.58
C ALA A 171 11.28 19.84 3.92
N MET A 172 10.27 19.91 4.81
CA MET A 172 10.41 20.45 6.17
C MET A 172 11.40 19.67 7.02
N PHE A 173 11.53 18.37 6.80
CA PHE A 173 12.52 17.51 7.46
C PHE A 173 13.89 17.49 6.75
N GLY A 174 14.11 18.38 5.76
CA GLY A 174 15.39 18.58 5.10
C GLY A 174 15.69 17.64 3.94
N LEU A 175 14.72 16.81 3.50
CA LEU A 175 14.86 16.01 2.29
C LEU A 175 14.64 16.88 1.05
N ARG A 176 15.44 16.65 0.02
CA ARG A 176 15.15 17.20 -1.31
C ARG A 176 13.90 16.53 -1.86
N THR A 177 13.06 17.31 -2.54
CA THR A 177 11.89 16.83 -3.27
C THR A 177 11.92 17.36 -4.71
N PRO A 178 11.43 16.63 -5.71
CA PRO A 178 11.33 17.16 -7.07
C PRO A 178 10.27 18.26 -7.11
N ARG A 179 10.53 19.32 -7.90
CA ARG A 179 9.53 20.37 -8.09
C ARG A 179 8.27 19.79 -8.69
N THR A 180 7.14 20.07 -8.05
CA THR A 180 5.85 19.43 -8.34
C THR A 180 4.73 20.46 -8.39
N VAL A 181 3.80 20.30 -9.30
CA VAL A 181 2.52 21.01 -9.34
C VAL A 181 1.37 20.02 -9.53
N VAL A 182 0.22 20.32 -8.96
CA VAL A 182 -1.04 19.59 -9.22
C VAL A 182 -1.91 20.47 -10.12
N THR A 183 -2.36 19.95 -11.22
CA THR A 183 -3.05 20.75 -12.24
C THR A 183 -3.98 19.92 -13.11
N THR A 184 -5.04 20.55 -13.60
CA THR A 184 -5.87 20.04 -14.71
C THR A 184 -5.34 20.48 -16.07
N ARG A 185 -4.24 21.24 -16.14
CA ARG A 185 -3.62 21.71 -17.41
C ARG A 185 -2.15 21.32 -17.48
N PRO A 186 -1.83 20.03 -17.53
CA PRO A 186 -0.46 19.54 -17.43
C PRO A 186 0.46 20.11 -18.52
N ALA A 187 -0.05 20.31 -19.73
CA ALA A 187 0.72 20.86 -20.85
C ALA A 187 1.26 22.30 -20.61
N ARG A 188 0.68 23.04 -19.67
CA ARG A 188 1.09 24.42 -19.35
C ARG A 188 2.17 24.54 -18.29
N HIS A 189 2.54 23.43 -17.65
CA HIS A 189 3.46 23.46 -16.51
C HIS A 189 4.73 22.68 -16.77
N ARG A 190 5.86 23.28 -16.40
CA ARG A 190 7.20 22.68 -16.44
C ARG A 190 7.92 23.00 -15.15
N PRO A 191 7.54 22.37 -14.03
CA PRO A 191 8.25 22.59 -12.79
C PRO A 191 9.71 22.20 -12.94
N GLY A 192 10.64 23.12 -12.58
CA GLY A 192 12.07 22.95 -12.80
C GLY A 192 12.58 23.30 -14.19
N GLY A 193 11.70 23.64 -15.16
CA GLY A 193 12.07 24.13 -16.49
C GLY A 193 12.55 23.06 -17.50
N GLY A 194 12.69 21.80 -17.06
CA GLY A 194 13.19 20.68 -17.86
C GLY A 194 12.15 19.62 -18.20
N ALA A 195 12.62 18.40 -18.39
CA ALA A 195 11.77 17.23 -18.56
C ALA A 195 10.88 17.01 -17.33
N CYS A 196 9.66 16.55 -17.57
CA CYS A 196 8.69 16.28 -16.52
C CYS A 196 8.04 14.92 -16.72
N VAL A 197 7.56 14.35 -15.62
CA VAL A 197 6.67 13.19 -15.61
C VAL A 197 5.29 13.60 -15.12
N VAL A 198 4.27 12.92 -15.63
CA VAL A 198 2.90 13.00 -15.14
C VAL A 198 2.60 11.77 -14.30
N LYS A 199 2.04 11.97 -13.13
CA LYS A 199 1.62 10.94 -12.19
C LYS A 199 0.17 11.17 -11.76
N THR A 200 -0.50 10.14 -11.26
CA THR A 200 -1.78 10.31 -10.58
C THR A 200 -1.59 11.15 -9.31
N SER A 201 -2.54 12.00 -8.99
CA SER A 201 -2.61 12.68 -7.68
C SER A 201 -3.11 11.76 -6.56
N GLY A 202 -3.93 10.78 -6.94
CA GLY A 202 -4.44 9.73 -6.07
C GLY A 202 -3.70 8.40 -6.23
N ARG A 203 -4.45 7.31 -6.25
CA ARG A 203 -3.90 5.97 -6.44
C ARG A 203 -3.39 5.76 -7.85
N HIS A 204 -2.35 4.94 -7.99
CA HIS A 204 -1.86 4.50 -9.28
C HIS A 204 -2.55 3.20 -9.77
N LEU A 205 -3.27 2.49 -8.91
CA LEU A 205 -4.13 1.37 -9.28
C LEU A 205 -5.59 1.79 -9.21
N VAL A 206 -6.32 1.60 -10.29
CA VAL A 206 -7.76 1.84 -10.39
C VAL A 206 -8.44 0.52 -10.68
N GLU A 207 -9.46 0.19 -9.91
CA GLU A 207 -10.20 -1.07 -10.00
C GLU A 207 -11.65 -0.77 -10.40
N PRO A 208 -11.99 -0.78 -11.70
CA PRO A 208 -13.33 -0.48 -12.16
C PRO A 208 -14.32 -1.61 -11.89
N SER A 209 -13.81 -2.83 -11.69
CA SER A 209 -14.60 -4.00 -11.28
C SER A 209 -13.73 -4.91 -10.40
N SER A 210 -14.35 -5.65 -9.50
CA SER A 210 -13.65 -6.54 -8.58
C SER A 210 -12.68 -7.47 -9.31
N GLY A 211 -11.43 -7.52 -8.84
CA GLY A 211 -10.37 -8.37 -9.37
C GLY A 211 -9.72 -7.90 -10.69
N VAL A 212 -10.14 -6.74 -11.22
CA VAL A 212 -9.55 -6.15 -12.44
C VAL A 212 -8.93 -4.81 -12.13
N GLN A 213 -7.61 -4.74 -12.03
CA GLN A 213 -6.86 -3.54 -11.70
C GLN A 213 -6.15 -2.97 -12.93
N HIS A 214 -6.29 -1.66 -13.13
CA HIS A 214 -5.57 -0.90 -14.15
C HIS A 214 -4.49 -0.05 -13.51
N GLY A 215 -3.23 -0.25 -13.95
CA GLY A 215 -2.09 0.53 -13.49
C GLY A 215 -1.96 1.86 -14.24
N LEU A 216 -1.90 2.95 -13.51
CA LEU A 216 -1.68 4.31 -14.02
C LEU A 216 -0.29 4.78 -13.55
N PHE A 217 0.74 4.41 -14.32
CA PHE A 217 2.12 4.64 -13.93
C PHE A 217 2.68 5.98 -14.41
N PRO A 218 3.79 6.45 -13.82
CA PRO A 218 4.46 7.68 -14.25
C PRO A 218 4.78 7.66 -15.73
N ARG A 219 4.52 8.76 -16.42
CA ARG A 219 4.79 8.91 -17.87
C ARG A 219 5.52 10.20 -18.15
N PRO A 220 6.47 10.20 -19.11
CA PRO A 220 7.05 11.43 -19.61
C PRO A 220 5.96 12.38 -20.13
N LEU A 221 6.07 13.65 -19.75
CA LEU A 221 5.18 14.69 -20.27
C LEU A 221 5.75 15.24 -21.58
N ASP A 222 5.19 14.84 -22.72
CA ASP A 222 5.52 15.47 -24.01
C ASP A 222 4.78 16.82 -24.13
N PRO A 223 5.52 17.92 -24.26
CA PRO A 223 4.95 19.25 -24.45
C PRO A 223 4.03 19.38 -25.68
N ARG A 224 4.25 18.53 -26.67
CA ARG A 224 3.52 18.57 -27.95
C ARG A 224 2.17 17.87 -27.88
N ASN A 225 1.96 16.98 -26.92
CA ASN A 225 0.76 16.16 -26.84
C ASN A 225 -0.39 16.79 -26.04
N GLY A 226 -0.25 18.06 -25.64
CA GLY A 226 -1.29 18.76 -24.89
C GLY A 226 -2.07 19.76 -25.73
N SER A 227 -3.38 19.61 -25.86
CA SER A 227 -4.28 20.59 -26.49
C SER A 227 -4.35 21.93 -25.72
N GLY A 228 -3.72 22.02 -24.53
CA GLY A 228 -3.89 23.15 -23.61
C GLY A 228 -5.26 23.25 -22.97
N ALA A 229 -6.19 22.36 -23.34
CA ALA A 229 -7.50 22.22 -22.69
C ALA A 229 -7.33 21.61 -21.27
N PRO A 230 -8.27 21.87 -20.37
CA PRO A 230 -8.27 21.20 -19.07
C PRO A 230 -8.51 19.70 -19.22
N GLU A 231 -7.75 18.92 -18.45
CA GLU A 231 -8.05 17.50 -18.19
C GLU A 231 -9.27 17.39 -17.26
N PRO A 232 -10.05 16.32 -17.33
CA PRO A 232 -11.21 16.12 -16.46
C PRO A 232 -10.83 15.86 -14.99
N ALA A 233 -9.58 15.47 -14.73
CA ALA A 233 -9.05 15.19 -13.40
C ALA A 233 -7.70 15.89 -13.18
N PRO A 234 -7.39 16.35 -11.94
CA PRO A 234 -6.08 16.87 -11.61
C PRO A 234 -5.02 15.74 -11.62
N VAL A 235 -3.84 16.08 -12.13
CA VAL A 235 -2.66 15.20 -12.16
C VAL A 235 -1.47 15.90 -11.52
N LEU A 236 -0.51 15.13 -11.03
CA LEU A 236 0.80 15.65 -10.65
C LEU A 236 1.66 15.81 -11.91
N VAL A 237 2.22 17.01 -12.10
CA VAL A 237 3.33 17.25 -13.00
C VAL A 237 4.58 17.46 -12.15
N GLN A 238 5.53 16.58 -12.28
CA GLN A 238 6.72 16.54 -11.45
C GLN A 238 7.99 16.65 -12.32
N GLN A 239 8.97 17.42 -11.85
CA GLN A 239 10.29 17.48 -12.48
C GLN A 239 10.85 16.06 -12.60
N TYR A 240 11.28 15.70 -13.82
CA TYR A 240 12.03 14.47 -14.03
C TYR A 240 13.48 14.70 -13.59
N LEU A 241 13.93 13.84 -12.67
CA LEU A 241 15.31 13.84 -12.20
C LEU A 241 15.97 12.54 -12.64
N HIS A 242 17.13 12.66 -13.27
CA HIS A 242 17.99 11.50 -13.47
C HIS A 242 18.55 11.07 -12.12
N SER A 243 18.56 9.79 -11.87
CA SER A 243 19.11 9.19 -10.66
C SER A 243 20.10 8.10 -11.01
N ASP A 244 21.08 7.91 -10.14
CA ASP A 244 22.05 6.81 -10.27
C ASP A 244 21.36 5.47 -9.99
N TYR A 245 20.43 5.48 -9.04
CA TYR A 245 19.55 4.35 -8.69
C TYR A 245 18.36 4.84 -7.85
N GLU A 246 17.39 3.98 -7.63
CA GLU A 246 16.34 4.22 -6.64
C GLU A 246 16.66 3.47 -5.34
N LEU A 247 16.28 4.06 -4.22
CA LEU A 247 16.40 3.46 -2.90
C LEU A 247 15.00 3.27 -2.32
N ARG A 248 14.62 2.02 -2.09
CA ARG A 248 13.43 1.64 -1.34
C ARG A 248 13.84 1.37 0.10
N VAL A 249 13.27 2.10 1.06
CA VAL A 249 13.54 1.89 2.48
C VAL A 249 12.26 1.51 3.20
N PHE A 250 12.26 0.30 3.74
CA PHE A 250 11.20 -0.16 4.63
C PHE A 250 11.53 0.26 6.06
N VAL A 251 10.53 0.82 6.73
CA VAL A 251 10.57 1.14 8.15
C VAL A 251 9.57 0.25 8.85
N VAL A 252 10.02 -0.50 9.86
CA VAL A 252 9.19 -1.37 10.70
C VAL A 252 9.52 -1.06 12.16
N GLY A 253 8.66 -0.31 12.83
CA GLY A 253 8.99 0.29 14.12
C GLY A 253 10.23 1.19 14.01
N GLU A 254 11.33 0.78 14.64
CA GLU A 254 12.61 1.50 14.59
C GLU A 254 13.62 0.84 13.63
N GLN A 255 13.26 -0.25 12.96
CA GLN A 255 14.14 -0.94 12.02
C GLN A 255 14.05 -0.32 10.63
N LEU A 256 15.20 -0.26 9.96
CA LEU A 256 15.34 0.24 8.59
C LEU A 256 15.94 -0.87 7.73
N ILE A 257 15.28 -1.17 6.62
CA ILE A 257 15.70 -2.19 5.66
C ILE A 257 15.72 -1.56 4.28
N GLY A 258 16.90 -1.46 3.67
CA GLY A 258 17.12 -0.78 2.39
C GLY A 258 17.28 -1.73 1.22
N TYR A 259 16.69 -1.35 0.09
CA TYR A 259 16.91 -2.01 -1.20
C TYR A 259 17.27 -0.97 -2.26
N ARG A 260 18.39 -1.20 -2.92
CA ARG A 260 18.74 -0.49 -4.15
C ARG A 260 17.98 -1.12 -5.31
N VAL A 261 17.39 -0.28 -6.14
CA VAL A 261 16.63 -0.66 -7.33
C VAL A 261 17.24 0.02 -8.54
N ASP A 262 17.80 -0.78 -9.44
CA ASP A 262 18.39 -0.33 -10.68
C ASP A 262 17.41 -0.56 -11.84
N LYS A 263 16.92 0.52 -12.46
CA LYS A 263 15.98 0.49 -13.59
C LYS A 263 16.25 1.63 -14.55
N LEU A 264 15.91 1.44 -15.82
CA LEU A 264 16.18 2.39 -16.90
C LEU A 264 15.03 3.40 -17.12
N ASP A 265 13.81 3.05 -16.73
CA ASP A 265 12.60 3.84 -16.94
C ASP A 265 11.74 3.88 -15.67
N PRO A 266 11.10 5.01 -15.33
CA PRO A 266 10.26 5.13 -14.15
C PRO A 266 9.13 4.10 -14.04
N ALA A 267 8.60 3.64 -15.18
CA ALA A 267 7.53 2.64 -15.23
C ALA A 267 8.04 1.19 -15.28
N GLN A 268 9.34 0.96 -15.45
CA GLN A 268 9.93 -0.36 -15.74
C GLN A 268 9.59 -1.40 -14.66
N LEU A 269 9.56 -1.01 -13.39
CA LEU A 269 9.17 -1.88 -12.27
C LEU A 269 7.84 -2.62 -12.53
N TRP A 270 6.92 -1.98 -13.23
CA TRP A 270 5.57 -2.46 -13.48
C TRP A 270 5.39 -3.08 -14.86
N VAL A 271 6.18 -2.62 -15.83
CA VAL A 271 6.07 -3.02 -17.25
C VAL A 271 6.95 -4.21 -17.57
N ASP A 272 8.15 -4.21 -17.01
CA ASP A 272 9.18 -5.24 -17.23
C ASP A 272 9.93 -5.50 -15.92
N PRO A 273 9.27 -6.09 -14.93
CA PRO A 273 9.86 -6.32 -13.60
C PRO A 273 11.09 -7.23 -13.67
N ASP A 274 11.23 -8.05 -14.70
CA ASP A 274 12.37 -8.97 -14.84
C ASP A 274 13.66 -8.25 -15.24
N ALA A 275 13.56 -7.09 -15.86
CA ALA A 275 14.70 -6.25 -16.19
C ALA A 275 15.16 -5.33 -15.05
N VAL A 276 14.48 -5.35 -13.90
CA VAL A 276 14.82 -4.55 -12.73
C VAL A 276 15.73 -5.35 -11.81
N GLU A 277 16.89 -4.80 -11.47
CA GLU A 277 17.77 -5.39 -10.45
C GLU A 277 17.43 -4.82 -9.07
N VAL A 278 17.37 -5.70 -8.07
CA VAL A 278 17.13 -5.33 -6.67
C VAL A 278 18.24 -5.94 -5.80
N ARG A 279 18.84 -5.12 -4.95
CA ARG A 279 19.89 -5.55 -4.02
C ARG A 279 19.66 -4.96 -2.63
N ALA A 280 19.82 -5.77 -1.59
CA ALA A 280 19.81 -5.30 -0.21
C ALA A 280 21.01 -4.35 0.01
N VAL A 281 20.78 -3.23 0.68
CA VAL A 281 21.82 -2.23 0.98
C VAL A 281 21.61 -1.62 2.37
N GLU A 282 22.69 -1.15 2.97
CA GLU A 282 22.59 -0.37 4.20
C GLU A 282 21.98 1.01 3.92
N VAL A 283 21.08 1.44 4.81
CA VAL A 283 20.51 2.79 4.76
C VAL A 283 21.51 3.77 5.38
N PRO A 284 21.92 4.83 4.69
CA PRO A 284 22.84 5.81 5.27
C PRO A 284 22.30 6.35 6.60
N PRO A 285 23.11 6.39 7.68
CA PRO A 285 22.62 6.72 9.03
C PRO A 285 21.88 8.06 9.14
N ALA A 286 22.37 9.10 8.47
CA ALA A 286 21.72 10.42 8.46
C ALA A 286 20.34 10.36 7.77
N LEU A 287 20.23 9.64 6.65
CA LEU A 287 18.95 9.41 5.97
C LEU A 287 18.01 8.61 6.89
N GLY A 288 18.50 7.53 7.48
CA GLY A 288 17.72 6.69 8.40
C GLY A 288 17.12 7.49 9.54
N THR A 289 17.90 8.38 10.17
CA THR A 289 17.41 9.28 11.22
C THR A 289 16.25 10.16 10.72
N THR A 290 16.38 10.72 9.52
CA THR A 290 15.33 11.57 8.95
C THR A 290 14.06 10.77 8.62
N LEU A 291 14.19 9.57 8.04
CA LEU A 291 13.05 8.72 7.72
C LEU A 291 12.31 8.27 8.99
N LEU A 292 13.02 7.89 10.04
CA LEU A 292 12.42 7.57 11.33
C LEU A 292 11.70 8.78 11.95
N ALA A 293 12.27 9.98 11.83
CA ALA A 293 11.61 11.20 12.31
C ALA A 293 10.30 11.48 11.55
N LEU A 294 10.30 11.32 10.22
CA LEU A 294 9.09 11.43 9.40
C LEU A 294 8.05 10.37 9.75
N THR A 295 8.48 9.11 9.92
CA THR A 295 7.60 8.01 10.30
C THR A 295 6.89 8.30 11.62
N ARG A 296 7.63 8.78 12.63
CA ARG A 296 7.06 9.21 13.93
C ARG A 296 6.12 10.41 13.78
N PHE A 297 6.49 11.40 12.97
CA PHE A 297 5.66 12.58 12.70
C PHE A 297 4.32 12.21 12.06
N TRP A 298 4.32 11.27 11.12
CA TRP A 298 3.11 10.74 10.49
C TRP A 298 2.42 9.63 11.29
N ARG A 299 3.00 9.21 12.44
CA ARG A 299 2.50 8.11 13.28
C ARG A 299 2.34 6.81 12.51
N LEU A 300 3.33 6.50 11.69
CA LEU A 300 3.39 5.25 10.95
C LEU A 300 4.25 4.24 11.73
N ASP A 301 3.78 3.02 11.83
CA ASP A 301 4.51 1.91 12.43
C ASP A 301 5.26 1.11 11.36
N VAL A 302 4.64 0.98 10.17
CA VAL A 302 5.16 0.25 9.03
C VAL A 302 4.98 1.10 7.78
N ALA A 303 6.07 1.36 7.06
CA ALA A 303 6.04 2.22 5.87
C ALA A 303 7.17 1.84 4.89
N ALA A 304 7.01 2.22 3.63
CA ALA A 304 8.05 2.06 2.64
C ALA A 304 8.27 3.38 1.89
N PHE A 305 9.47 3.90 1.97
CA PHE A 305 9.90 5.15 1.34
C PHE A 305 10.53 4.88 -0.02
N ASP A 306 10.15 5.67 -1.00
CA ASP A 306 10.75 5.70 -2.33
C ASP A 306 11.59 6.95 -2.50
N LEU A 307 12.87 6.78 -2.78
CA LEU A 307 13.83 7.85 -2.96
C LEU A 307 14.61 7.64 -4.26
N LEU A 308 14.95 8.75 -4.92
CA LEU A 308 15.98 8.76 -5.97
C LEU A 308 17.32 9.09 -5.32
N MET A 309 18.36 8.40 -5.74
CA MET A 309 19.73 8.74 -5.35
C MET A 309 20.43 9.43 -6.52
N THR A 310 20.85 10.68 -6.32
CA THR A 310 21.51 11.52 -7.32
C THR A 310 22.76 12.12 -6.70
N ASP A 311 23.92 11.75 -7.18
CA ASP A 311 25.22 12.16 -6.61
C ASP A 311 25.27 11.93 -5.08
N ASP A 312 24.84 10.75 -4.63
CA ASP A 312 24.72 10.35 -3.22
C ASP A 312 23.72 11.20 -2.38
N VAL A 313 22.96 12.08 -3.01
CA VAL A 313 21.94 12.88 -2.32
C VAL A 313 20.56 12.26 -2.49
N PRO A 314 19.87 11.90 -1.40
CA PRO A 314 18.52 11.36 -1.47
C PRO A 314 17.51 12.44 -1.87
N VAL A 315 16.65 12.11 -2.83
CA VAL A 315 15.50 12.90 -3.23
C VAL A 315 14.25 12.12 -2.96
N PHE A 316 13.43 12.58 -2.04
CA PHE A 316 12.20 11.91 -1.63
C PHE A 316 11.15 11.97 -2.73
N LEU A 317 10.52 10.83 -3.04
CA LEU A 317 9.41 10.74 -3.99
C LEU A 317 8.07 10.55 -3.28
N GLU A 318 7.95 9.51 -2.47
CA GLU A 318 6.72 9.17 -1.75
C GLU A 318 6.96 8.20 -0.60
N VAL A 319 5.97 8.07 0.28
CA VAL A 319 5.87 7.00 1.26
C VAL A 319 4.64 6.15 0.97
N ASN A 320 4.83 4.84 0.94
CA ASN A 320 3.80 3.83 0.77
C ASN A 320 3.45 3.20 2.11
N ILE A 321 2.24 3.45 2.59
CA ILE A 321 1.76 3.00 3.90
C ILE A 321 1.25 1.55 3.89
N ASN A 322 0.89 1.03 2.71
CA ASN A 322 0.57 -0.40 2.57
C ASN A 322 1.83 -1.26 2.62
N CYS A 323 2.99 -0.67 2.29
CA CYS A 323 4.28 -1.29 2.55
C CYS A 323 4.43 -2.66 1.87
N ASP A 324 4.25 -2.73 0.53
CA ASP A 324 4.41 -3.96 -0.24
C ASP A 324 5.89 -4.33 -0.30
N TRP A 325 6.29 -5.44 0.34
CA TRP A 325 7.70 -5.82 0.50
C TRP A 325 8.10 -7.11 -0.19
N ARG A 326 7.15 -8.05 -0.38
CA ARG A 326 7.41 -9.42 -0.82
C ARG A 326 8.15 -9.49 -2.16
N TRP A 327 7.81 -8.59 -3.08
CA TRP A 327 8.45 -8.52 -4.38
C TRP A 327 9.94 -8.15 -4.24
N PHE A 328 10.28 -7.18 -3.39
CA PHE A 328 11.66 -6.74 -3.16
C PHE A 328 12.50 -7.83 -2.49
N GLU A 329 11.96 -8.51 -1.49
CA GLU A 329 12.63 -9.64 -0.84
C GLU A 329 12.93 -10.77 -1.82
N ARG A 330 11.93 -11.18 -2.60
CA ARG A 330 12.10 -12.25 -3.59
C ARG A 330 13.09 -11.89 -4.69
N ARG A 331 13.11 -10.62 -5.09
CA ARG A 331 13.98 -10.16 -6.17
C ARG A 331 15.42 -9.96 -5.71
N SER A 332 15.64 -9.62 -4.44
CA SER A 332 16.97 -9.44 -3.85
C SER A 332 17.59 -10.72 -3.31
N ALA A 333 16.84 -11.83 -3.26
CA ALA A 333 17.34 -13.11 -2.77
C ALA A 333 18.52 -13.60 -3.63
N GLU A 334 19.65 -13.85 -2.98
CA GLU A 334 20.82 -14.46 -3.63
C GLU A 334 20.49 -15.89 -4.08
N PRO A 335 20.99 -16.36 -5.24
CA PRO A 335 20.78 -17.74 -5.71
C PRO A 335 21.31 -18.80 -4.75
N SER A 336 22.11 -18.41 -3.76
CA SER A 336 22.79 -19.30 -2.80
C SER A 336 21.93 -19.78 -1.63
N GLY A 337 20.61 -19.49 -1.62
CA GLY A 337 19.66 -20.20 -0.75
C GLY A 337 19.55 -19.73 0.69
N THR A 338 20.10 -18.59 1.06
CA THR A 338 19.66 -17.91 2.29
C THR A 338 18.40 -17.11 1.94
N ASP A 339 17.24 -17.72 2.12
CA ASP A 339 15.93 -17.04 2.05
C ASP A 339 15.79 -16.01 3.19
N ALA A 340 16.67 -15.01 3.18
CA ALA A 340 16.56 -13.89 4.10
C ALA A 340 15.37 -13.03 3.65
N ALA A 341 14.26 -13.12 4.37
CA ALA A 341 13.09 -12.27 4.25
C ALA A 341 13.09 -11.22 5.40
N PRO A 342 14.01 -10.24 5.37
CA PRO A 342 14.27 -9.37 6.52
C PRO A 342 13.07 -8.47 6.86
N VAL A 343 12.30 -8.03 5.88
CA VAL A 343 11.10 -7.20 6.11
C VAL A 343 9.98 -8.06 6.66
N SER A 344 9.74 -9.24 6.08
CA SER A 344 8.75 -10.20 6.58
C SER A 344 9.01 -10.57 8.03
N LEU A 345 10.27 -10.87 8.37
CA LEU A 345 10.68 -11.19 9.74
C LEU A 345 10.53 -9.99 10.68
N ALA A 346 10.93 -8.80 10.25
CA ALA A 346 10.80 -7.58 11.04
C ALA A 346 9.33 -7.27 11.33
N VAL A 347 8.45 -7.38 10.33
CA VAL A 347 7.00 -7.15 10.48
C VAL A 347 6.39 -8.18 11.42
N ALA A 348 6.67 -9.47 11.24
CA ALA A 348 6.14 -10.52 12.10
C ALA A 348 6.61 -10.33 13.57
N THR A 349 7.88 -10.04 13.77
CA THR A 349 8.46 -9.77 15.09
C THR A 349 7.82 -8.53 15.74
N TRP A 350 7.71 -7.44 15.00
CA TRP A 350 7.10 -6.21 15.50
C TRP A 350 5.63 -6.41 15.89
N VAL A 351 4.84 -7.07 15.04
CA VAL A 351 3.43 -7.36 15.31
C VAL A 351 3.30 -8.26 16.55
N ALA A 352 4.11 -9.32 16.66
CA ALA A 352 4.08 -10.23 17.80
C ALA A 352 4.45 -9.51 19.11
N GLN A 353 5.49 -8.68 19.11
CA GLN A 353 5.90 -7.88 20.27
C GLN A 353 4.80 -6.88 20.68
N ARG A 354 4.22 -6.18 19.71
CA ARG A 354 3.14 -5.23 19.96
C ARG A 354 1.91 -5.92 20.54
N PHE A 355 1.54 -7.06 19.97
CA PHE A 355 0.44 -7.89 20.46
C PHE A 355 0.67 -8.36 21.91
N ALA A 356 1.88 -8.83 22.22
CA ALA A 356 2.24 -9.26 23.57
C ALA A 356 2.13 -8.10 24.59
N GLN A 357 2.57 -6.90 24.24
CA GLN A 357 2.42 -5.70 25.06
C GLN A 357 0.93 -5.38 25.34
N LEU A 358 0.09 -5.43 24.30
CA LEU A 358 -1.34 -5.13 24.39
C LEU A 358 -2.11 -6.21 25.18
N ARG A 359 -1.62 -7.44 25.19
CA ARG A 359 -2.21 -8.54 25.96
C ARG A 359 -1.95 -8.40 27.46
N GLN A 360 -0.88 -7.72 27.84
CA GLN A 360 -0.49 -7.50 29.24
C GLN A 360 -1.10 -6.23 29.85
N ALA A 361 -1.53 -5.28 29.00
CA ALA A 361 -2.13 -4.01 29.41
C ALA A 361 -3.62 -4.16 29.72
#